data_7fb101abd34c0162826af66ec6d69620
#
_entry.id   7fb101abd34c0162826af66ec6d69620
#
_cell.length_a   1.000
_cell.length_b   1.000
_cell.length_c   1.000
_cell.angle_alpha   90.00
_cell.angle_beta   90.00
_cell.angle_gamma   90.00
#
_symmetry.space_group_name_H-M   'P 1'
#
loop_
_entity.id
_entity.type
_entity.pdbx_description
1 polymer ?
#
loop_
_entity_poly.entity_id
_entity_poly.type
_entity_poly.pdbx_seq_one_letter_code
_entity_poly.pdbx_strand_id
1 'polypeptide(L)'
;FVIPVLPPLLPMRMLLPLLASIVLGTAHGQADGIGAGGKAAPGASRFLLGADLSLLQHLEDRGVRYKEAGQAKDALRLFKDHGCNCVRLRLFVSPDGTRGQVNTLGYTLKLARRVKQAGLQLMLDLHYSDHWADPAHQRIPDEWKDLAHAQLVERVSAYTRDTLGAFEREGCLPDIVAVGNEITNGFLWPDGGPLKDEARWGAMADLLKAGLGGARAGAGGRALRTMVHIDKGGDRQVCGWFFDQLQRRGVDFDLIGLSYYPFWHGTLADLRANLAALADTFRKDIVVVETGYDAAGGPQADLPFPPTPAGQKAFLEELIRVVVATPGGRGRGVVYWAPEWIPAKEADGAAAPGPWAGRALFDEAGNMRPALDAFRGAAGSGT
;
A
#
# COMPACT_ATOMS: atom_id res chain seq x y z
N PHE A 1 -24.84 -13.22 18.74
CA PHE A 1 -23.96 -12.96 19.88
C PHE A 1 -24.20 -11.55 20.34
N VAL A 2 -24.62 -11.38 21.59
CA VAL A 2 -25.07 -10.13 22.20
C VAL A 2 -23.88 -9.36 22.71
N ILE A 3 -23.71 -8.11 22.25
CA ILE A 3 -22.71 -7.17 22.75
C ILE A 3 -23.31 -6.44 23.95
N PRO A 4 -22.67 -6.34 25.11
CA PRO A 4 -23.18 -5.56 26.22
C PRO A 4 -23.02 -4.05 25.99
N VAL A 5 -24.13 -3.34 26.15
CA VAL A 5 -24.23 -1.88 26.11
C VAL A 5 -23.70 -1.30 27.42
N LEU A 6 -22.75 -0.38 27.37
CA LEU A 6 -22.29 0.43 28.49
C LEU A 6 -23.11 1.73 28.57
N PRO A 7 -23.43 2.21 29.79
CA PRO A 7 -24.27 3.39 29.99
C PRO A 7 -23.54 4.70 29.73
N PRO A 8 -24.27 5.82 29.50
CA PRO A 8 -23.69 7.11 29.14
C PRO A 8 -23.12 7.85 30.35
N LEU A 9 -21.93 8.45 30.18
CA LEU A 9 -21.34 9.36 31.14
C LEU A 9 -21.86 10.78 30.95
N LEU A 10 -22.30 11.39 32.04
CA LEU A 10 -22.81 12.76 32.17
C LEU A 10 -21.73 13.83 31.96
N PRO A 11 -22.09 15.05 31.55
CA PRO A 11 -21.14 16.11 31.24
C PRO A 11 -20.69 16.86 32.49
N MET A 12 -19.39 17.06 32.64
CA MET A 12 -18.80 17.93 33.65
C MET A 12 -18.48 19.30 33.04
N ARG A 13 -19.21 20.32 33.49
CA ARG A 13 -18.94 21.75 33.29
C ARG A 13 -17.77 22.17 34.17
N MET A 14 -16.84 22.96 33.65
CA MET A 14 -16.21 24.10 34.39
C MET A 14 -15.34 24.93 33.45
N LEU A 15 -15.74 26.17 33.27
CA LEU A 15 -15.21 27.46 33.72
C LEU A 15 -13.81 27.84 33.23
N LEU A 16 -13.84 28.84 32.34
CA LEU A 16 -12.72 29.76 32.05
C LEU A 16 -12.36 30.64 33.24
N PRO A 17 -11.13 31.23 33.25
CA PRO A 17 -11.13 32.67 32.96
C PRO A 17 -10.07 33.16 31.97
N LEU A 18 -10.45 34.24 31.33
CA LEU A 18 -9.72 35.21 30.53
C LEU A 18 -8.47 35.76 31.20
N LEU A 19 -7.41 35.99 30.42
CA LEU A 19 -6.60 37.21 30.53
C LEU A 19 -5.91 37.54 29.21
N ALA A 20 -6.22 38.70 28.69
CA ALA A 20 -5.63 39.32 27.51
C ALA A 20 -4.32 40.02 27.88
N SER A 21 -3.36 40.04 26.98
CA SER A 21 -2.38 41.11 26.89
C SER A 21 -1.93 41.29 25.45
N ILE A 22 -2.28 42.45 24.95
CA ILE A 22 -1.91 43.00 23.63
C ILE A 22 -0.50 43.60 23.79
N VAL A 23 0.41 43.24 22.86
CA VAL A 23 1.57 44.11 22.58
C VAL A 23 1.61 44.33 21.06
N LEU A 24 1.34 45.56 20.65
CA LEU A 24 1.65 46.06 19.31
C LEU A 24 3.13 46.35 19.19
N GLY A 25 3.74 45.84 18.13
CA GLY A 25 5.08 46.24 17.71
C GLY A 25 5.07 46.40 16.21
N THR A 26 5.05 47.65 15.74
CA THR A 26 5.25 48.06 14.35
C THR A 26 6.72 48.03 14.00
N ALA A 27 7.10 47.35 12.92
CA ALA A 27 8.33 47.65 12.20
C ALA A 27 8.13 47.49 10.70
N HIS A 28 8.52 48.56 10.02
CA HIS A 28 8.54 48.77 8.56
C HIS A 28 9.67 47.99 7.89
N GLY A 29 9.40 47.56 6.67
CA GLY A 29 10.40 47.77 5.63
C GLY A 29 11.09 46.56 5.03
N GLN A 30 10.88 46.41 3.83
CA GLN A 30 11.68 46.14 2.64
C GLN A 30 11.36 44.84 1.92
N ALA A 31 10.81 45.03 0.74
CA ALA A 31 10.78 44.04 -0.34
C ALA A 31 12.18 43.98 -0.94
N ASP A 32 12.71 42.78 -1.08
CA ASP A 32 13.75 42.49 -2.07
C ASP A 32 13.80 40.98 -2.36
N GLY A 33 13.82 40.65 -3.64
CA GLY A 33 14.54 39.51 -4.16
C GLY A 33 13.74 38.22 -4.39
N ILE A 34 13.20 38.09 -5.58
CA ILE A 34 12.91 36.81 -6.25
C ILE A 34 14.18 35.96 -6.21
N GLY A 35 14.17 34.89 -5.43
CA GLY A 35 15.26 33.92 -5.31
C GLY A 35 14.75 32.51 -5.50
N ALA A 36 15.17 31.90 -6.58
CA ALA A 36 14.92 30.56 -7.06
C ALA A 36 15.15 29.44 -6.03
N GLY A 37 14.33 28.40 -6.12
CA GLY A 37 14.76 27.02 -5.87
C GLY A 37 15.12 26.68 -4.43
N GLY A 38 14.16 26.58 -3.54
CA GLY A 38 14.36 25.92 -2.26
C GLY A 38 14.69 24.43 -2.47
N LYS A 39 15.95 24.04 -2.29
CA LYS A 39 16.34 22.62 -2.15
C LYS A 39 15.59 22.08 -0.94
N ALA A 40 14.78 21.02 -1.15
CA ALA A 40 14.17 20.26 -0.07
C ALA A 40 15.22 19.88 0.97
N ALA A 41 14.86 19.98 2.25
CA ALA A 41 15.74 19.60 3.35
C ALA A 41 16.23 18.15 3.16
N PRO A 42 17.50 17.83 3.46
CA PRO A 42 18.03 16.47 3.37
C PRO A 42 17.26 15.58 4.35
N GLY A 43 16.40 14.66 3.85
CA GLY A 43 15.66 13.70 4.68
C GLY A 43 14.16 13.59 4.43
N ALA A 44 13.53 14.53 3.74
CA ALA A 44 12.12 14.40 3.36
C ALA A 44 11.98 13.38 2.21
N SER A 45 11.56 12.14 2.51
CA SER A 45 11.27 11.16 1.47
C SER A 45 10.13 11.69 0.59
N ARG A 46 10.32 11.66 -0.73
CA ARG A 46 9.32 12.09 -1.73
C ARG A 46 8.01 11.32 -1.50
N PHE A 47 6.88 11.99 -1.67
CA PHE A 47 5.56 11.35 -1.64
C PHE A 47 5.49 10.24 -2.71
N LEU A 48 5.01 9.06 -2.32
CA LEU A 48 4.94 7.91 -3.22
C LEU A 48 3.66 8.00 -4.06
N LEU A 49 3.83 8.00 -5.35
CA LEU A 49 2.77 7.88 -6.34
C LEU A 49 3.02 6.55 -7.05
N GLY A 50 2.31 5.52 -6.64
CA GLY A 50 2.65 4.16 -6.99
C GLY A 50 1.58 3.42 -7.79
N ALA A 51 2.04 2.34 -8.42
CA ALA A 51 1.20 1.36 -9.10
C ALA A 51 1.66 -0.06 -8.73
N ASP A 52 0.73 -0.94 -8.37
CA ASP A 52 1.02 -2.38 -8.30
C ASP A 52 0.95 -2.96 -9.71
N LEU A 53 2.12 -3.26 -10.25
CA LEU A 53 2.29 -3.77 -11.62
C LEU A 53 2.71 -5.24 -11.63
N SER A 54 2.27 -5.99 -10.65
CA SER A 54 2.70 -7.37 -10.43
C SER A 54 2.37 -8.32 -11.58
N LEU A 55 1.36 -8.02 -12.41
CA LEU A 55 0.99 -8.82 -13.57
C LEU A 55 1.60 -8.33 -14.88
N LEU A 56 2.31 -7.21 -14.88
CA LEU A 56 2.77 -6.54 -16.09
C LEU A 56 3.48 -7.49 -17.07
N GLN A 57 4.51 -8.20 -16.61
CA GLN A 57 5.27 -9.11 -17.47
C GLN A 57 4.39 -10.23 -18.03
N HIS A 58 3.50 -10.78 -17.20
CA HIS A 58 2.58 -11.85 -17.60
C HIS A 58 1.61 -11.41 -18.72
N LEU A 59 1.10 -10.19 -18.62
CA LEU A 59 0.20 -9.60 -19.61
C LEU A 59 0.95 -9.25 -20.90
N GLU A 60 2.14 -8.66 -20.79
CA GLU A 60 3.00 -8.34 -21.94
C GLU A 60 3.40 -9.60 -22.73
N ASP A 61 3.75 -10.70 -22.04
CA ASP A 61 4.10 -12.00 -22.63
C ASP A 61 2.89 -12.61 -23.38
N ARG A 62 1.66 -12.22 -23.03
CA ARG A 62 0.40 -12.59 -23.69
C ARG A 62 -0.06 -11.57 -24.74
N GLY A 63 0.81 -10.67 -25.14
CA GLY A 63 0.55 -9.74 -26.23
C GLY A 63 -0.19 -8.46 -25.84
N VAL A 64 -0.49 -8.22 -24.56
CA VAL A 64 -1.02 -6.93 -24.12
C VAL A 64 -0.01 -5.82 -24.45
N ARG A 65 -0.52 -4.70 -24.96
CA ARG A 65 0.27 -3.51 -25.28
C ARG A 65 -0.41 -2.28 -24.74
N TYR A 66 0.33 -1.52 -23.94
CA TYR A 66 -0.14 -0.27 -23.35
C TYR A 66 0.15 0.90 -24.29
N LYS A 67 -0.80 1.83 -24.39
CA LYS A 67 -0.77 2.90 -25.40
C LYS A 67 -1.07 4.25 -24.80
N GLU A 68 -0.39 5.26 -25.30
CA GLU A 68 -0.73 6.67 -25.09
C GLU A 68 -1.02 7.29 -26.46
N ALA A 69 -2.16 7.97 -26.59
CA ALA A 69 -2.64 8.53 -27.86
C ALA A 69 -2.61 7.53 -29.03
N GLY A 70 -2.96 6.25 -28.77
CA GLY A 70 -2.97 5.17 -29.75
C GLY A 70 -1.60 4.56 -30.07
N GLN A 71 -0.51 5.12 -29.56
CA GLN A 71 0.87 4.64 -29.80
C GLN A 71 1.32 3.72 -28.65
N ALA A 72 1.82 2.54 -28.98
CA ALA A 72 2.35 1.59 -28.01
C ALA A 72 3.61 2.16 -27.33
N LYS A 73 3.65 2.03 -26.00
CA LYS A 73 4.79 2.43 -25.17
C LYS A 73 5.12 1.35 -24.15
N ASP A 74 6.37 1.32 -23.69
CA ASP A 74 6.74 0.57 -22.49
C ASP A 74 5.91 1.05 -21.30
N ALA A 75 5.26 0.13 -20.58
CA ALA A 75 4.34 0.47 -19.50
C ALA A 75 5.04 1.19 -18.35
N LEU A 76 6.22 0.74 -17.92
CA LEU A 76 6.97 1.40 -16.83
C LEU A 76 7.34 2.83 -17.19
N ARG A 77 7.73 3.05 -18.44
CA ARG A 77 8.01 4.39 -18.97
C ARG A 77 6.75 5.24 -18.99
N LEU A 78 5.62 4.68 -19.41
CA LEU A 78 4.33 5.38 -19.46
C LEU A 78 3.90 5.82 -18.07
N PHE A 79 3.92 4.91 -17.09
CA PHE A 79 3.62 5.24 -15.69
C PHE A 79 4.54 6.34 -15.16
N LYS A 80 5.86 6.25 -15.41
CA LYS A 80 6.83 7.25 -14.98
C LYS A 80 6.59 8.62 -15.60
N ASP A 81 6.32 8.67 -16.91
CA ASP A 81 6.07 9.92 -17.64
C ASP A 81 4.81 10.63 -17.13
N HIS A 82 3.88 9.88 -16.51
CA HIS A 82 2.68 10.40 -15.84
C HIS A 82 2.85 10.64 -14.34
N GLY A 83 4.06 10.61 -13.80
CA GLY A 83 4.36 11.01 -12.43
C GLY A 83 4.46 9.87 -11.42
N CYS A 84 4.19 8.63 -11.82
CA CYS A 84 4.45 7.47 -10.98
C CYS A 84 5.94 7.39 -10.64
N ASN A 85 6.25 7.16 -9.37
CA ASN A 85 7.62 7.10 -8.88
C ASN A 85 7.92 5.83 -8.08
N CYS A 86 6.93 4.98 -7.87
CA CYS A 86 7.02 3.73 -7.13
C CYS A 86 6.24 2.62 -7.81
N VAL A 87 6.79 1.42 -7.87
CA VAL A 87 6.09 0.21 -8.29
C VAL A 87 6.03 -0.77 -7.14
N ARG A 88 4.83 -1.26 -6.82
CA ARG A 88 4.63 -2.37 -5.90
C ARG A 88 4.61 -3.68 -6.67
N LEU A 89 5.30 -4.68 -6.16
CA LEU A 89 5.31 -6.05 -6.67
C LEU A 89 5.02 -7.01 -5.53
N ARG A 90 4.07 -7.92 -5.73
CA ARG A 90 3.81 -9.02 -4.80
C ARG A 90 4.73 -10.20 -5.05
N LEU A 91 4.89 -11.04 -4.04
CA LEU A 91 5.63 -12.27 -4.12
C LEU A 91 4.89 -13.37 -3.34
N PHE A 92 4.62 -14.48 -4.02
CA PHE A 92 4.16 -15.73 -3.42
C PHE A 92 5.34 -16.65 -3.12
N VAL A 93 5.13 -17.65 -2.25
CA VAL A 93 6.20 -18.61 -1.90
C VAL A 93 6.39 -19.63 -3.01
N SER A 94 5.35 -20.39 -3.35
CA SER A 94 5.39 -21.43 -4.38
C SER A 94 4.05 -21.48 -5.16
N PRO A 95 3.72 -20.44 -5.95
CA PRO A 95 2.43 -20.37 -6.62
C PRO A 95 2.33 -21.35 -7.77
N ASP A 96 1.11 -21.82 -8.04
CA ASP A 96 0.79 -22.76 -9.12
C ASP A 96 0.74 -22.15 -10.53
N GLY A 97 0.86 -20.83 -10.63
CA GLY A 97 0.79 -20.09 -11.89
C GLY A 97 -0.63 -19.81 -12.40
N THR A 98 -1.67 -20.28 -11.70
CA THR A 98 -3.06 -20.07 -12.11
C THR A 98 -3.65 -18.78 -11.51
N ARG A 99 -4.78 -18.30 -12.04
CA ARG A 99 -5.56 -17.19 -11.49
C ARG A 99 -4.75 -15.92 -11.17
N GLY A 100 -3.72 -15.62 -11.95
CA GLY A 100 -2.84 -14.49 -11.71
C GLY A 100 -1.82 -14.69 -10.58
N GLN A 101 -1.68 -15.90 -10.05
CA GLN A 101 -0.69 -16.28 -9.04
C GLN A 101 0.65 -16.65 -9.71
N VAL A 102 1.22 -15.72 -10.46
CA VAL A 102 2.42 -15.95 -11.30
C VAL A 102 3.71 -15.45 -10.67
N ASN A 103 3.61 -14.74 -9.55
CA ASN A 103 4.69 -14.00 -8.92
C ASN A 103 5.60 -14.92 -8.09
N THR A 104 6.32 -15.82 -8.76
CA THR A 104 7.46 -16.57 -8.18
C THR A 104 8.64 -15.62 -7.95
N LEU A 105 9.64 -16.04 -7.17
CA LEU A 105 10.86 -15.26 -6.96
C LEU A 105 11.53 -14.88 -8.29
N GLY A 106 11.70 -15.84 -9.21
CA GLY A 106 12.33 -15.58 -10.51
C GLY A 106 11.56 -14.59 -11.38
N TYR A 107 10.23 -14.73 -11.43
CA TYR A 107 9.36 -13.79 -12.13
C TYR A 107 9.47 -12.37 -11.53
N THR A 108 9.37 -12.25 -10.21
CA THR A 108 9.38 -10.97 -9.52
C THR A 108 10.74 -10.28 -9.63
N LEU A 109 11.85 -11.03 -9.55
CA LEU A 109 13.21 -10.50 -9.78
C LEU A 109 13.37 -9.92 -11.19
N LYS A 110 12.85 -10.61 -12.23
CA LYS A 110 12.89 -10.12 -13.61
C LYS A 110 12.19 -8.75 -13.73
N LEU A 111 11.01 -8.62 -13.16
CA LEU A 111 10.24 -7.38 -13.19
C LEU A 111 10.87 -6.29 -12.30
N ALA A 112 11.38 -6.64 -11.13
CA ALA A 112 12.07 -5.73 -10.22
C ALA A 112 13.30 -5.05 -10.85
N ARG A 113 14.10 -5.81 -11.62
CA ARG A 113 15.22 -5.23 -12.39
C ARG A 113 14.74 -4.19 -13.39
N ARG A 114 13.65 -4.45 -14.11
CA ARG A 114 13.04 -3.47 -15.04
C ARG A 114 12.60 -2.20 -14.31
N VAL A 115 11.97 -2.36 -13.14
CA VAL A 115 11.54 -1.24 -12.29
C VAL A 115 12.73 -0.36 -11.89
N LYS A 116 13.81 -0.98 -11.37
CA LYS A 116 15.03 -0.24 -10.99
C LYS A 116 15.73 0.38 -12.18
N GLN A 117 15.81 -0.29 -13.33
CA GLN A 117 16.36 0.27 -14.58
C GLN A 117 15.55 1.47 -15.09
N ALA A 118 14.24 1.47 -14.89
CA ALA A 118 13.40 2.63 -15.17
C ALA A 118 13.61 3.78 -14.18
N GLY A 119 14.39 3.59 -13.11
CA GLY A 119 14.65 4.58 -12.06
C GLY A 119 13.43 4.84 -11.18
N LEU A 120 12.62 3.82 -10.94
CA LEU A 120 11.47 3.84 -10.03
C LEU A 120 11.85 3.21 -8.69
N GLN A 121 11.20 3.66 -7.61
CA GLN A 121 11.26 2.97 -6.33
C GLN A 121 10.52 1.63 -6.44
N LEU A 122 11.00 0.65 -5.67
CA LEU A 122 10.42 -0.69 -5.60
C LEU A 122 9.86 -0.94 -4.21
N MET A 123 8.59 -1.28 -4.14
CA MET A 123 7.94 -1.84 -2.96
C MET A 123 7.68 -3.32 -3.19
N LEU A 124 8.19 -4.18 -2.31
CA LEU A 124 7.96 -5.62 -2.35
C LEU A 124 6.92 -5.99 -1.31
N ASP A 125 5.91 -6.75 -1.72
CA ASP A 125 4.87 -7.25 -0.85
C ASP A 125 4.94 -8.77 -0.72
N LEU A 126 5.27 -9.25 0.47
CA LEU A 126 5.44 -10.66 0.77
C LEU A 126 4.13 -11.27 1.27
N HIS A 127 3.49 -12.09 0.45
CA HIS A 127 2.22 -12.74 0.81
C HIS A 127 2.38 -13.88 1.83
N TYR A 128 3.56 -14.48 1.95
CA TYR A 128 3.82 -15.69 2.79
C TYR A 128 2.79 -16.79 2.56
N SER A 129 2.38 -16.96 1.32
CA SER A 129 1.41 -17.95 0.86
C SER A 129 1.75 -18.39 -0.55
N ASP A 130 1.26 -19.56 -0.96
CA ASP A 130 1.29 -20.02 -2.35
C ASP A 130 0.13 -19.42 -3.15
N HIS A 131 -0.84 -18.84 -2.46
CA HIS A 131 -2.08 -18.31 -3.00
C HIS A 131 -2.26 -16.84 -2.64
N TRP A 132 -3.31 -16.21 -3.22
CA TRP A 132 -3.75 -14.90 -2.78
C TRP A 132 -3.93 -14.87 -1.27
N ALA A 133 -3.24 -13.95 -0.59
CA ALA A 133 -3.46 -13.62 0.81
C ALA A 133 -4.32 -12.35 0.87
N ASP A 134 -5.43 -12.43 1.60
CA ASP A 134 -6.37 -11.35 1.84
C ASP A 134 -6.96 -11.49 3.26
N PRO A 135 -7.81 -10.57 3.75
CA PRO A 135 -8.33 -10.63 5.12
C PRO A 135 -9.11 -11.90 5.49
N ALA A 136 -9.58 -12.66 4.48
CA ALA A 136 -10.31 -13.91 4.66
C ALA A 136 -9.47 -15.16 4.35
N HIS A 137 -8.33 -14.98 3.69
CA HIS A 137 -7.49 -16.08 3.18
C HIS A 137 -6.02 -15.81 3.48
N GLN A 138 -5.49 -16.38 4.56
CA GLN A 138 -4.10 -16.24 5.00
C GLN A 138 -3.43 -17.62 5.14
N ARG A 139 -3.58 -18.42 4.07
CA ARG A 139 -3.13 -19.81 4.08
C ARG A 139 -1.61 -19.91 4.14
N ILE A 140 -1.12 -20.72 5.08
CA ILE A 140 0.29 -21.09 5.16
C ILE A 140 0.72 -21.81 3.88
N PRO A 141 1.96 -21.62 3.38
CA PRO A 141 2.50 -22.38 2.25
C PRO A 141 2.49 -23.89 2.52
N ASP A 142 2.20 -24.67 1.50
CA ASP A 142 2.09 -26.13 1.65
C ASP A 142 3.38 -26.78 2.20
N GLU A 143 4.56 -26.24 1.85
CA GLU A 143 5.85 -26.71 2.37
C GLU A 143 6.07 -26.40 3.87
N TRP A 144 5.29 -25.47 4.45
CA TRP A 144 5.48 -25.02 5.84
C TRP A 144 4.42 -25.53 6.80
N LYS A 145 3.37 -26.18 6.29
CA LYS A 145 2.15 -26.54 7.04
C LYS A 145 2.37 -27.44 8.26
N ASP A 146 3.44 -28.26 8.23
CA ASP A 146 3.76 -29.24 9.27
C ASP A 146 4.82 -28.73 10.26
N LEU A 147 5.26 -27.46 10.12
CA LEU A 147 6.24 -26.86 11.01
C LEU A 147 5.60 -26.49 12.35
N ALA A 148 6.26 -26.85 13.45
CA ALA A 148 5.92 -26.28 14.75
C ALA A 148 6.18 -24.77 14.79
N HIS A 149 5.51 -24.03 15.69
CA HIS A 149 5.61 -22.56 15.76
C HIS A 149 7.05 -22.03 15.72
N ALA A 150 7.95 -22.57 16.57
CA ALA A 150 9.35 -22.11 16.59
C ALA A 150 10.07 -22.33 15.25
N GLN A 151 9.81 -23.46 14.59
CA GLN A 151 10.35 -23.75 13.26
C GLN A 151 9.77 -22.83 12.18
N LEU A 152 8.48 -22.49 12.29
CA LEU A 152 7.82 -21.55 11.38
C LEU A 152 8.38 -20.14 11.52
N VAL A 153 8.64 -19.68 12.74
CA VAL A 153 9.31 -18.41 13.03
C VAL A 153 10.70 -18.35 12.37
N GLU A 154 11.51 -19.40 12.54
CA GLU A 154 12.82 -19.51 11.87
C GLU A 154 12.69 -19.54 10.34
N ARG A 155 11.69 -20.28 9.82
CA ARG A 155 11.42 -20.35 8.38
C ARG A 155 11.04 -18.99 7.81
N VAL A 156 10.16 -18.25 8.45
CA VAL A 156 9.76 -16.89 8.02
C VAL A 156 10.97 -15.95 7.99
N SER A 157 11.79 -15.97 9.03
CA SER A 157 13.03 -15.18 9.08
C SER A 157 14.00 -15.53 7.95
N ALA A 158 14.27 -16.83 7.77
CA ALA A 158 15.18 -17.32 6.74
C ALA A 158 14.66 -17.02 5.33
N TYR A 159 13.38 -17.33 5.05
CA TYR A 159 12.76 -17.05 3.75
C TYR A 159 12.84 -15.56 3.38
N THR A 160 12.51 -14.67 4.32
CA THR A 160 12.54 -13.23 4.09
C THR A 160 13.97 -12.75 3.83
N ARG A 161 14.93 -13.15 4.68
CA ARG A 161 16.35 -12.81 4.51
C ARG A 161 16.87 -13.28 3.16
N ASP A 162 16.62 -14.53 2.80
CA ASP A 162 17.17 -15.15 1.59
C ASP A 162 16.54 -14.55 0.33
N THR A 163 15.24 -14.20 0.39
CA THR A 163 14.51 -13.44 -0.64
C THR A 163 15.17 -12.08 -0.85
N LEU A 164 15.29 -11.27 0.20
CA LEU A 164 15.90 -9.93 0.08
C LEU A 164 17.36 -10.01 -0.37
N GLY A 165 18.11 -11.03 0.09
CA GLY A 165 19.46 -11.32 -0.38
C GLY A 165 19.51 -11.66 -1.87
N ALA A 166 18.49 -12.31 -2.43
CA ALA A 166 18.39 -12.53 -3.87
C ALA A 166 18.16 -11.20 -4.63
N PHE A 167 17.26 -10.33 -4.16
CA PHE A 167 17.06 -9.00 -4.74
C PHE A 167 18.32 -8.13 -4.67
N GLU A 168 19.07 -8.23 -3.57
CA GLU A 168 20.34 -7.51 -3.37
C GLU A 168 21.39 -7.97 -4.39
N ARG A 169 21.60 -9.28 -4.53
CA ARG A 169 22.55 -9.86 -5.51
C ARG A 169 22.23 -9.49 -6.95
N GLU A 170 20.95 -9.34 -7.27
CA GLU A 170 20.46 -8.93 -8.60
C GLU A 170 20.46 -7.40 -8.81
N GLY A 171 20.96 -6.63 -7.83
CA GLY A 171 21.03 -5.17 -7.90
C GLY A 171 19.65 -4.47 -7.91
N CYS A 172 18.60 -5.16 -7.45
CA CYS A 172 17.23 -4.64 -7.44
C CYS A 172 16.58 -4.69 -6.06
N LEU A 173 17.37 -4.48 -4.99
CA LEU A 173 16.87 -4.42 -3.62
C LEU A 173 15.68 -3.47 -3.52
N PRO A 174 14.53 -3.88 -2.92
CA PRO A 174 13.41 -2.99 -2.71
C PRO A 174 13.75 -1.84 -1.75
N ASP A 175 13.09 -0.70 -1.95
CA ASP A 175 13.17 0.46 -1.05
C ASP A 175 12.24 0.28 0.16
N ILE A 176 11.14 -0.47 -0.04
CA ILE A 176 10.13 -0.78 0.97
C ILE A 176 9.77 -2.26 0.86
N VAL A 177 9.58 -2.91 2.01
CA VAL A 177 9.08 -4.29 2.08
C VAL A 177 7.88 -4.36 3.03
N ALA A 178 6.77 -4.90 2.54
CA ALA A 178 5.62 -5.26 3.37
C ALA A 178 5.75 -6.73 3.82
N VAL A 179 5.62 -6.94 5.12
CA VAL A 179 5.66 -8.27 5.75
C VAL A 179 4.22 -8.73 5.98
N GLY A 180 3.72 -9.53 5.06
CA GLY A 180 2.32 -9.94 4.98
C GLY A 180 1.42 -8.95 4.24
N ASN A 181 0.43 -9.47 3.51
CA ASN A 181 -0.58 -8.72 2.78
C ASN A 181 -1.92 -8.75 3.51
N GLU A 182 -2.50 -7.58 3.81
CA GLU A 182 -3.82 -7.41 4.42
C GLU A 182 -4.05 -8.28 5.67
N ILE A 183 -3.12 -8.27 6.59
CA ILE A 183 -3.06 -9.17 7.75
C ILE A 183 -3.93 -8.74 8.93
N THR A 184 -5.02 -8.02 8.70
CA THR A 184 -5.94 -7.54 9.74
C THR A 184 -6.41 -8.65 10.68
N ASN A 185 -6.55 -9.87 10.17
CA ASN A 185 -6.96 -11.05 10.95
C ASN A 185 -5.80 -12.05 11.16
N GLY A 186 -4.55 -11.56 11.10
CA GLY A 186 -3.35 -12.38 11.18
C GLY A 186 -2.88 -12.90 9.82
N PHE A 187 -1.83 -13.71 9.81
CA PHE A 187 -1.30 -14.37 8.60
C PHE A 187 -0.72 -15.74 8.95
N LEU A 188 -0.41 -16.54 7.92
CA LEU A 188 0.12 -17.91 8.11
C LEU A 188 -0.81 -18.76 9.00
N TRP A 189 -2.09 -18.79 8.65
CA TRP A 189 -3.08 -19.58 9.41
C TRP A 189 -2.79 -21.09 9.28
N PRO A 190 -3.00 -21.87 10.37
CA PRO A 190 -3.68 -21.51 11.63
C PRO A 190 -2.75 -20.95 12.72
N ASP A 191 -1.45 -20.82 12.49
CA ASP A 191 -0.49 -20.45 13.54
C ASP A 191 -0.62 -18.95 13.94
N GLY A 192 -0.43 -18.02 13.01
CA GLY A 192 -0.52 -16.58 13.23
C GLY A 192 -1.92 -16.00 13.05
N GLY A 193 -2.99 -16.79 13.17
CA GLY A 193 -4.37 -16.35 13.06
C GLY A 193 -5.37 -17.50 12.91
N PRO A 194 -6.68 -17.21 12.81
CA PRO A 194 -7.33 -15.91 13.01
C PRO A 194 -7.17 -15.36 14.43
N LEU A 195 -7.09 -14.04 14.58
CA LEU A 195 -6.74 -13.33 15.82
C LEU A 195 -7.90 -13.33 16.84
N LYS A 196 -8.16 -14.46 17.46
CA LYS A 196 -9.29 -14.67 18.38
C LYS A 196 -8.92 -14.48 19.87
N ASP A 197 -7.64 -14.62 20.21
CA ASP A 197 -7.16 -14.65 21.59
C ASP A 197 -5.70 -14.17 21.70
N GLU A 198 -5.20 -14.01 22.94
CA GLU A 198 -3.85 -13.55 23.23
C GLU A 198 -2.76 -14.47 22.68
N ALA A 199 -2.99 -15.80 22.65
CA ALA A 199 -2.01 -16.75 22.14
C ALA A 199 -1.80 -16.56 20.64
N ARG A 200 -2.88 -16.33 19.86
CA ARG A 200 -2.80 -16.03 18.43
C ARG A 200 -2.12 -14.70 18.14
N TRP A 201 -2.39 -13.69 18.96
CA TRP A 201 -1.68 -12.42 18.87
C TRP A 201 -0.19 -12.56 19.19
N GLY A 202 0.17 -13.39 20.18
CA GLY A 202 1.56 -13.71 20.48
C GLY A 202 2.26 -14.37 19.31
N ALA A 203 1.69 -15.45 18.78
CA ALA A 203 2.22 -16.18 17.62
C ALA A 203 2.38 -15.27 16.39
N MET A 204 1.35 -14.47 16.07
CA MET A 204 1.43 -13.50 14.97
C MET A 204 2.57 -12.50 15.18
N ALA A 205 2.72 -11.95 16.39
CA ALA A 205 3.77 -11.00 16.69
C ALA A 205 5.17 -11.59 16.52
N ASP A 206 5.37 -12.85 16.90
CA ASP A 206 6.65 -13.54 16.72
C ASP A 206 6.96 -13.76 15.24
N LEU A 207 5.97 -14.18 14.44
CA LEU A 207 6.10 -14.31 12.99
C LEU A 207 6.41 -12.96 12.31
N LEU A 208 5.73 -11.88 12.71
CA LEU A 208 6.00 -10.54 12.19
C LEU A 208 7.41 -10.07 12.52
N LYS A 209 7.84 -10.23 13.78
CA LYS A 209 9.22 -9.89 14.19
C LYS A 209 10.25 -10.66 13.38
N ALA A 210 9.99 -11.94 13.13
CA ALA A 210 10.85 -12.79 12.32
C ALA A 210 10.97 -12.30 10.87
N GLY A 211 9.84 -11.96 10.24
CA GLY A 211 9.81 -11.41 8.88
C GLY A 211 10.50 -10.05 8.80
N LEU A 212 10.18 -9.13 9.72
CA LEU A 212 10.79 -7.80 9.79
C LEU A 212 12.31 -7.86 10.06
N GLY A 213 12.74 -8.75 10.95
CA GLY A 213 14.15 -9.02 11.23
C GLY A 213 14.87 -9.63 10.03
N GLY A 214 14.24 -10.60 9.37
CA GLY A 214 14.73 -11.22 8.14
C GLY A 214 14.89 -10.20 7.00
N ALA A 215 13.94 -9.26 6.85
CA ALA A 215 14.02 -8.20 5.86
C ALA A 215 15.24 -7.29 6.08
N ARG A 216 15.45 -6.83 7.32
CA ARG A 216 16.61 -5.99 7.68
C ARG A 216 17.94 -6.74 7.48
N ALA A 217 17.99 -8.01 7.85
CA ALA A 217 19.17 -8.83 7.66
C ALA A 217 19.49 -9.06 6.18
N GLY A 218 18.47 -9.35 5.35
CA GLY A 218 18.63 -9.58 3.91
C GLY A 218 18.99 -8.33 3.12
N ALA A 219 18.74 -7.13 3.67
CA ALA A 219 19.13 -5.87 3.06
C ALA A 219 20.65 -5.61 3.13
N GLY A 220 21.44 -6.40 3.88
CA GLY A 220 22.89 -6.28 3.91
C GLY A 220 23.41 -4.93 4.41
N GLY A 221 22.69 -4.27 5.32
CA GLY A 221 23.03 -2.92 5.84
C GLY A 221 22.62 -1.77 4.94
N ARG A 222 21.96 -2.03 3.81
CA ARG A 222 21.38 -0.98 2.96
C ARG A 222 20.09 -0.44 3.56
N ALA A 223 19.76 0.81 3.21
CA ALA A 223 18.52 1.43 3.61
C ALA A 223 17.31 0.67 3.04
N LEU A 224 16.46 0.17 3.92
CA LEU A 224 15.21 -0.53 3.63
C LEU A 224 14.17 -0.07 4.64
N ARG A 225 12.97 0.27 4.18
CA ARG A 225 11.84 0.55 5.06
C ARG A 225 10.92 -0.66 5.14
N THR A 226 10.53 -1.02 6.33
CA THR A 226 9.62 -2.15 6.59
C THR A 226 8.19 -1.66 6.79
N MET A 227 7.21 -2.43 6.34
CA MET A 227 5.78 -2.09 6.40
C MET A 227 4.96 -3.24 6.98
N VAL A 228 3.92 -2.88 7.73
CA VAL A 228 2.81 -3.78 8.08
C VAL A 228 1.56 -3.28 7.36
N HIS A 229 0.89 -4.17 6.62
CA HIS A 229 -0.23 -3.86 5.74
C HIS A 229 -1.53 -4.51 6.21
N ILE A 230 -2.58 -3.69 6.40
CA ILE A 230 -3.95 -4.12 6.73
C ILE A 230 -4.99 -3.50 5.80
N ASP A 231 -6.17 -4.11 5.71
CA ASP A 231 -7.21 -3.74 4.74
C ASP A 231 -8.23 -2.68 5.20
N LYS A 232 -8.17 -2.17 6.42
CA LYS A 232 -9.24 -1.36 7.02
C LYS A 232 -9.05 0.17 6.94
N GLY A 233 -8.65 0.71 5.76
CA GLY A 233 -8.26 2.10 5.62
C GLY A 233 -9.23 3.15 6.16
N GLY A 234 -10.55 2.93 6.08
CA GLY A 234 -11.56 3.83 6.64
C GLY A 234 -12.04 3.47 8.04
N ASP A 235 -11.62 2.34 8.62
CA ASP A 235 -12.06 1.88 9.94
C ASP A 235 -11.07 2.27 11.04
N ARG A 236 -11.28 3.44 11.62
CA ARG A 236 -10.43 3.98 12.69
C ARG A 236 -10.36 3.05 13.92
N GLN A 237 -11.46 2.36 14.25
CA GLN A 237 -11.52 1.52 15.45
C GLN A 237 -10.65 0.28 15.26
N VAL A 238 -10.83 -0.42 14.14
CA VAL A 238 -10.06 -1.63 13.82
C VAL A 238 -8.59 -1.29 13.64
N CYS A 239 -8.25 -0.24 12.88
CA CYS A 239 -6.87 0.18 12.68
C CYS A 239 -6.19 0.55 14.00
N GLY A 240 -6.83 1.39 14.82
CA GLY A 240 -6.29 1.80 16.10
C GLY A 240 -6.04 0.61 17.04
N TRP A 241 -7.00 -0.30 17.14
CA TRP A 241 -6.87 -1.52 17.93
C TRP A 241 -5.74 -2.43 17.41
N PHE A 242 -5.67 -2.67 16.10
CA PHE A 242 -4.68 -3.57 15.51
C PHE A 242 -3.25 -3.08 15.77
N PHE A 243 -2.96 -1.82 15.47
CA PHE A 243 -1.62 -1.28 15.66
C PHE A 243 -1.25 -1.09 17.15
N ASP A 244 -2.21 -0.84 18.04
CA ASP A 244 -1.99 -0.87 19.50
C ASP A 244 -1.57 -2.28 19.96
N GLN A 245 -2.22 -3.34 19.45
CA GLN A 245 -1.83 -4.72 19.75
C GLN A 245 -0.40 -5.04 19.30
N LEU A 246 0.04 -4.55 18.14
CA LEU A 246 1.40 -4.72 17.68
C LEU A 246 2.41 -3.92 18.55
N GLN A 247 2.07 -2.68 18.89
CA GLN A 247 2.91 -1.84 19.73
C GLN A 247 3.13 -2.44 21.12
N ARG A 248 2.08 -2.94 21.76
CA ARG A 248 2.16 -3.63 23.06
C ARG A 248 3.07 -4.85 23.05
N ARG A 249 3.17 -5.53 21.90
CA ARG A 249 4.03 -6.70 21.72
C ARG A 249 5.42 -6.37 21.21
N GLY A 250 5.75 -5.09 21.07
CA GLY A 250 7.07 -4.65 20.63
C GLY A 250 7.39 -5.06 19.17
N VAL A 251 6.39 -5.06 18.30
CA VAL A 251 6.61 -5.24 16.85
C VAL A 251 7.05 -3.89 16.27
N ASP A 252 8.32 -3.84 15.83
CA ASP A 252 8.94 -2.62 15.28
C ASP A 252 8.99 -2.67 13.76
N PHE A 253 8.37 -1.66 13.12
CA PHE A 253 8.30 -1.46 11.67
C PHE A 253 8.24 0.05 11.37
N ASP A 254 8.49 0.43 10.10
CA ASP A 254 8.65 1.84 9.72
C ASP A 254 7.36 2.47 9.20
N LEU A 255 6.54 1.71 8.46
CA LEU A 255 5.39 2.19 7.70
C LEU A 255 4.11 1.46 8.06
N ILE A 256 3.03 2.20 8.23
CA ILE A 256 1.66 1.66 8.19
C ILE A 256 1.21 1.61 6.72
N GLY A 257 0.85 0.42 6.24
CA GLY A 257 0.19 0.20 4.95
C GLY A 257 -1.31 -0.04 5.14
N LEU A 258 -2.13 0.61 4.32
CA LEU A 258 -3.58 0.46 4.35
C LEU A 258 -4.12 0.19 2.95
N SER A 259 -5.02 -0.79 2.80
CA SER A 259 -5.91 -0.82 1.64
C SER A 259 -7.10 0.11 1.89
N TYR A 260 -7.44 0.91 0.88
CA TYR A 260 -8.65 1.72 0.91
C TYR A 260 -9.40 1.62 -0.42
N TYR A 261 -10.56 1.00 -0.35
CA TYR A 261 -11.52 0.90 -1.44
C TYR A 261 -12.85 1.48 -0.97
N PRO A 262 -13.40 2.56 -1.57
CA PRO A 262 -14.55 3.27 -1.04
C PRO A 262 -15.82 2.42 -0.97
N PHE A 263 -15.88 1.35 -1.74
CA PHE A 263 -17.01 0.41 -1.74
C PHE A 263 -16.95 -0.64 -0.61
N TRP A 264 -15.85 -0.72 0.15
CA TRP A 264 -15.70 -1.67 1.27
C TRP A 264 -15.25 -1.02 2.58
N HIS A 265 -14.52 0.09 2.49
CA HIS A 265 -13.78 0.64 3.63
C HIS A 265 -14.28 2.02 4.08
N GLY A 266 -15.55 2.35 3.76
CA GLY A 266 -16.16 3.62 4.17
C GLY A 266 -15.81 4.80 3.27
N THR A 267 -16.17 5.99 3.70
CA THR A 267 -16.03 7.22 2.94
C THR A 267 -14.59 7.79 2.96
N LEU A 268 -14.29 8.73 2.07
CA LEU A 268 -13.04 9.51 2.13
C LEU A 268 -12.92 10.34 3.43
N ALA A 269 -14.06 10.73 4.04
CA ALA A 269 -14.05 11.38 5.34
C ALA A 269 -13.63 10.43 6.47
N ASP A 270 -14.09 9.16 6.41
CA ASP A 270 -13.66 8.13 7.36
C ASP A 270 -12.17 7.83 7.21
N LEU A 271 -11.67 7.70 5.98
CA LEU A 271 -10.24 7.55 5.71
C LEU A 271 -9.44 8.72 6.31
N ARG A 272 -9.85 9.97 6.05
CA ARG A 272 -9.19 11.17 6.58
C ARG A 272 -9.11 11.15 8.11
N ALA A 273 -10.22 10.80 8.76
CA ALA A 273 -10.29 10.69 10.22
C ALA A 273 -9.38 9.59 10.77
N ASN A 274 -9.32 8.43 10.09
CA ASN A 274 -8.44 7.33 10.45
C ASN A 274 -6.95 7.70 10.28
N LEU A 275 -6.57 8.26 9.13
CA LEU A 275 -5.20 8.71 8.88
C LEU A 275 -4.71 9.71 9.92
N ALA A 276 -5.57 10.67 10.29
CA ALA A 276 -5.23 11.64 11.34
C ALA A 276 -5.02 10.97 12.71
N ALA A 277 -5.90 10.05 13.08
CA ALA A 277 -5.79 9.32 14.36
C ALA A 277 -4.53 8.44 14.41
N LEU A 278 -4.23 7.71 13.33
CA LEU A 278 -3.03 6.87 13.26
C LEU A 278 -1.75 7.71 13.30
N ALA A 279 -1.72 8.83 12.58
CA ALA A 279 -0.57 9.74 12.56
C ALA A 279 -0.28 10.33 13.95
N ASP A 280 -1.31 10.71 14.70
CA ASP A 280 -1.21 11.26 16.05
C ASP A 280 -0.77 10.20 17.06
N THR A 281 -1.44 9.02 17.03
CA THR A 281 -1.24 7.97 18.02
C THR A 281 0.09 7.25 17.85
N PHE A 282 0.40 6.78 16.63
CA PHE A 282 1.56 5.91 16.40
C PHE A 282 2.78 6.64 15.86
N ARG A 283 2.63 7.87 15.37
CA ARG A 283 3.70 8.72 14.83
C ARG A 283 4.52 8.05 13.73
N LYS A 284 3.91 7.11 13.00
CA LYS A 284 4.49 6.43 11.86
C LYS A 284 4.04 7.07 10.55
N ASP A 285 4.84 6.92 9.53
CA ASP A 285 4.46 7.28 8.17
C ASP A 285 3.40 6.28 7.65
N ILE A 286 2.45 6.76 6.87
CA ILE A 286 1.29 5.99 6.40
C ILE A 286 1.23 6.04 4.88
N VAL A 287 1.02 4.88 4.25
CA VAL A 287 0.82 4.76 2.81
C VAL A 287 -0.50 4.03 2.56
N VAL A 288 -1.35 4.57 1.71
CA VAL A 288 -2.44 3.81 1.12
C VAL A 288 -1.83 2.94 0.03
N VAL A 289 -1.54 1.66 0.36
CA VAL A 289 -0.77 0.75 -0.51
C VAL A 289 -1.62 -0.02 -1.50
N GLU A 290 -2.94 0.04 -1.34
CA GLU A 290 -3.91 -0.48 -2.29
C GLU A 290 -5.12 0.42 -2.39
N THR A 291 -5.51 0.72 -3.60
CA THR A 291 -6.78 1.36 -3.95
C THR A 291 -7.17 1.02 -5.38
N GLY A 292 -8.41 1.25 -5.72
CA GLY A 292 -8.94 1.11 -7.07
C GLY A 292 -10.32 1.73 -7.17
N TYR A 293 -10.72 2.12 -8.38
CA TYR A 293 -12.01 2.73 -8.64
C TYR A 293 -12.55 2.34 -10.00
N ASP A 294 -13.85 2.05 -10.09
CA ASP A 294 -14.47 1.64 -11.33
C ASP A 294 -14.59 2.79 -12.34
N ALA A 295 -14.28 2.49 -13.60
CA ALA A 295 -14.38 3.41 -14.74
C ALA A 295 -15.35 2.96 -15.82
N ALA A 296 -15.94 1.75 -15.68
CA ALA A 296 -16.75 1.11 -16.73
C ALA A 296 -18.22 0.89 -16.34
N GLY A 297 -18.68 1.55 -15.28
CA GLY A 297 -20.02 1.33 -14.74
C GLY A 297 -20.09 0.09 -13.86
N GLY A 298 -21.02 0.08 -12.91
CA GLY A 298 -21.31 -1.05 -12.01
C GLY A 298 -22.37 -0.63 -11.00
N PRO A 299 -23.10 -1.59 -10.38
CA PRO A 299 -24.10 -1.29 -9.38
C PRO A 299 -23.41 -0.91 -8.08
N GLN A 300 -22.99 0.34 -7.97
CA GLN A 300 -22.40 0.87 -6.74
C GLN A 300 -23.16 2.15 -6.37
N ALA A 301 -24.26 1.96 -5.62
CA ALA A 301 -24.88 3.04 -4.88
C ALA A 301 -23.83 3.61 -3.89
N ASP A 302 -23.83 4.92 -3.71
CA ASP A 302 -23.03 5.64 -2.69
C ASP A 302 -21.52 5.84 -2.97
N LEU A 303 -21.06 5.67 -4.21
CA LEU A 303 -19.69 6.08 -4.56
C LEU A 303 -19.55 7.61 -4.57
N PRO A 304 -18.40 8.16 -4.09
CA PRO A 304 -18.16 9.59 -4.04
C PRO A 304 -18.10 10.25 -5.42
N PHE A 305 -17.85 9.49 -6.48
CA PHE A 305 -17.77 9.95 -7.87
C PHE A 305 -18.46 8.95 -8.81
N PRO A 306 -18.98 9.39 -9.99
CA PRO A 306 -19.54 8.46 -10.95
C PRO A 306 -18.52 7.40 -11.39
N PRO A 307 -18.93 6.13 -11.61
CA PRO A 307 -18.05 5.06 -12.09
C PRO A 307 -17.77 5.20 -13.60
N THR A 308 -17.02 6.23 -13.94
CA THR A 308 -16.60 6.62 -15.29
C THR A 308 -15.11 6.92 -15.32
N PRO A 309 -14.44 6.97 -16.49
CA PRO A 309 -13.03 7.37 -16.56
C PRO A 309 -12.72 8.73 -15.91
N ALA A 310 -13.64 9.68 -16.01
CA ALA A 310 -13.50 11.00 -15.35
C ALA A 310 -13.70 10.90 -13.83
N GLY A 311 -14.67 10.10 -13.37
CA GLY A 311 -14.89 9.86 -11.94
C GLY A 311 -13.76 9.07 -11.30
N GLN A 312 -13.17 8.11 -12.01
CA GLN A 312 -11.97 7.38 -11.57
C GLN A 312 -10.79 8.35 -11.35
N LYS A 313 -10.59 9.30 -12.26
CA LYS A 313 -9.59 10.37 -12.11
C LYS A 313 -9.88 11.23 -10.90
N ALA A 314 -11.10 11.74 -10.78
CA ALA A 314 -11.51 12.62 -9.67
C ALA A 314 -11.36 11.94 -8.31
N PHE A 315 -11.71 10.65 -8.23
CA PHE A 315 -11.48 9.84 -7.03
C PHE A 315 -10.00 9.77 -6.66
N LEU A 316 -9.15 9.44 -7.61
CA LEU A 316 -7.71 9.30 -7.33
C LEU A 316 -7.06 10.63 -6.93
N GLU A 317 -7.45 11.73 -7.56
CA GLU A 317 -7.01 13.07 -7.20
C GLU A 317 -7.45 13.46 -5.78
N GLU A 318 -8.70 13.15 -5.39
CA GLU A 318 -9.19 13.43 -4.04
C GLU A 318 -8.50 12.53 -3.01
N LEU A 319 -8.35 11.24 -3.29
CA LEU A 319 -7.63 10.32 -2.41
C LEU A 319 -6.20 10.80 -2.13
N ILE A 320 -5.47 11.22 -3.17
CA ILE A 320 -4.11 11.76 -3.01
C ILE A 320 -4.14 13.00 -2.11
N ARG A 321 -5.11 13.92 -2.31
CA ARG A 321 -5.27 15.12 -1.46
C ARG A 321 -5.54 14.75 0.00
N VAL A 322 -6.38 13.75 0.24
CA VAL A 322 -6.68 13.25 1.60
C VAL A 322 -5.42 12.73 2.28
N VAL A 323 -4.63 11.93 1.57
CA VAL A 323 -3.39 11.34 2.12
C VAL A 323 -2.32 12.41 2.36
N VAL A 324 -2.12 13.33 1.41
CA VAL A 324 -1.17 14.46 1.55
C VAL A 324 -1.52 15.33 2.77
N ALA A 325 -2.82 15.55 3.02
CA ALA A 325 -3.30 16.36 4.14
C ALA A 325 -3.19 15.66 5.53
N THR A 326 -2.62 14.45 5.61
CA THR A 326 -2.42 13.75 6.89
C THR A 326 -1.53 14.58 7.83
N PRO A 327 -1.93 14.80 9.10
CA PRO A 327 -1.18 15.63 10.04
C PRO A 327 0.27 15.22 10.19
N GLY A 328 1.15 16.21 10.41
CA GLY A 328 2.58 16.01 10.58
C GLY A 328 3.31 15.55 9.31
N GLY A 329 2.67 15.68 8.13
CA GLY A 329 3.21 15.22 6.86
C GLY A 329 3.42 13.70 6.81
N ARG A 330 2.65 12.93 7.60
CA ARG A 330 2.83 11.48 7.73
C ARG A 330 2.13 10.67 6.65
N GLY A 331 1.22 11.24 5.87
CA GLY A 331 0.71 10.62 4.66
C GLY A 331 1.81 10.61 3.59
N ARG A 332 2.30 9.44 3.23
CA ARG A 332 3.52 9.31 2.42
C ARG A 332 3.31 8.73 1.05
N GLY A 333 2.09 8.32 0.72
CA GLY A 333 1.85 7.83 -0.63
C GLY A 333 0.52 7.15 -0.86
N VAL A 334 0.23 6.96 -2.14
CA VAL A 334 -0.90 6.20 -2.67
C VAL A 334 -0.39 5.26 -3.75
N VAL A 335 -0.76 3.98 -3.69
CA VAL A 335 -0.45 2.96 -4.69
C VAL A 335 -1.77 2.44 -5.27
N TYR A 336 -1.93 2.55 -6.59
CA TYR A 336 -3.09 2.01 -7.30
C TYR A 336 -2.88 0.53 -7.58
N TRP A 337 -3.87 -0.33 -7.23
CA TRP A 337 -3.76 -1.78 -7.36
C TRP A 337 -4.14 -2.25 -8.77
N ALA A 338 -3.26 -3.03 -9.38
CA ALA A 338 -3.43 -3.69 -10.66
C ALA A 338 -3.98 -2.78 -11.79
N PRO A 339 -3.42 -1.57 -11.99
CA PRO A 339 -3.89 -0.64 -13.01
C PRO A 339 -3.67 -1.16 -14.44
N GLU A 340 -2.74 -2.11 -14.61
CA GLU A 340 -2.39 -2.75 -15.88
C GLU A 340 -3.29 -3.94 -16.23
N TRP A 341 -4.15 -4.39 -15.31
CA TRP A 341 -4.87 -5.64 -15.48
C TRP A 341 -6.09 -5.48 -16.39
N ILE A 342 -5.84 -5.60 -17.70
CA ILE A 342 -6.84 -5.64 -18.74
C ILE A 342 -6.91 -7.04 -19.36
N PRO A 343 -8.02 -7.43 -20.06
CA PRO A 343 -8.14 -8.72 -20.71
C PRO A 343 -6.99 -8.96 -21.70
N ALA A 344 -6.27 -10.07 -21.53
CA ALA A 344 -5.35 -10.57 -22.54
C ALA A 344 -6.12 -11.41 -23.58
N LYS A 345 -5.64 -11.45 -24.82
CA LYS A 345 -6.14 -12.45 -25.79
C LYS A 345 -5.74 -13.83 -25.27
N GLU A 346 -6.72 -14.66 -25.02
CA GLU A 346 -6.50 -15.95 -24.42
C GLU A 346 -5.64 -16.88 -25.27
N ALA A 347 -4.60 -17.45 -24.63
CA ALA A 347 -4.23 -18.83 -24.79
C ALA A 347 -4.34 -19.41 -23.38
N ASP A 348 -5.12 -20.38 -23.09
CA ASP A 348 -5.12 -21.18 -21.86
C ASP A 348 -6.02 -20.75 -20.68
N GLY A 349 -7.18 -20.14 -20.86
CA GLY A 349 -8.14 -19.96 -19.76
C GLY A 349 -7.61 -19.18 -18.55
N ALA A 350 -6.52 -18.42 -18.73
CA ALA A 350 -5.95 -17.57 -17.69
C ALA A 350 -6.94 -16.46 -17.37
N ALA A 351 -7.31 -16.37 -16.12
CA ALA A 351 -8.36 -15.53 -15.59
C ALA A 351 -8.41 -14.16 -16.26
N ALA A 352 -9.47 -13.94 -17.03
CA ALA A 352 -9.91 -12.57 -17.29
C ALA A 352 -9.93 -11.83 -15.96
N PRO A 353 -9.61 -10.54 -15.91
CA PRO A 353 -9.54 -9.76 -14.66
C PRO A 353 -10.86 -9.74 -13.89
N GLY A 354 -11.91 -10.43 -14.39
CA GLY A 354 -13.21 -10.51 -13.73
C GLY A 354 -13.74 -9.11 -13.40
N PRO A 355 -14.29 -8.92 -12.20
CA PRO A 355 -14.83 -7.60 -11.80
C PRO A 355 -13.75 -6.51 -11.66
N TRP A 356 -12.46 -6.86 -11.73
CA TRP A 356 -11.35 -5.90 -11.65
C TRP A 356 -11.06 -5.19 -12.98
N ALA A 357 -11.49 -5.73 -14.14
CA ALA A 357 -11.27 -5.11 -15.46
C ALA A 357 -11.75 -3.66 -15.55
N GLY A 358 -12.87 -3.34 -14.90
CA GLY A 358 -13.42 -1.99 -14.84
C GLY A 358 -12.52 -0.98 -14.12
N ARG A 359 -11.58 -1.45 -13.29
CA ARG A 359 -10.71 -0.64 -12.42
C ARG A 359 -9.34 -0.36 -13.02
N ALA A 360 -8.95 -1.03 -14.10
CA ALA A 360 -7.69 -0.76 -14.78
C ALA A 360 -7.57 0.72 -15.19
N LEU A 361 -6.35 1.24 -15.26
CA LEU A 361 -6.06 2.59 -15.78
C LEU A 361 -5.86 2.59 -17.29
N PHE A 362 -6.26 1.50 -17.94
CA PHE A 362 -6.30 1.31 -19.40
C PHE A 362 -7.65 0.73 -19.80
N ASP A 363 -8.06 1.02 -21.03
CA ASP A 363 -9.19 0.35 -21.64
C ASP A 363 -8.79 -1.06 -22.16
N GLU A 364 -9.76 -1.84 -22.64
CA GLU A 364 -9.51 -3.20 -23.14
C GLU A 364 -8.58 -3.24 -24.38
N ALA A 365 -8.46 -2.14 -25.11
CA ALA A 365 -7.54 -1.99 -26.23
C ALA A 365 -6.12 -1.54 -25.78
N GLY A 366 -5.93 -1.34 -24.49
CA GLY A 366 -4.67 -0.89 -23.89
C GLY A 366 -4.45 0.62 -23.94
N ASN A 367 -5.43 1.43 -24.33
CA ASN A 367 -5.27 2.88 -24.29
C ASN A 367 -5.38 3.41 -22.87
N MET A 368 -4.51 4.31 -22.54
CA MET A 368 -4.46 4.98 -21.23
C MET A 368 -5.77 5.74 -20.93
N ARG A 369 -6.31 5.55 -19.73
CA ARG A 369 -7.43 6.32 -19.19
C ARG A 369 -6.95 7.61 -18.52
N PRO A 370 -7.80 8.66 -18.44
CA PRO A 370 -7.44 9.95 -17.84
C PRO A 370 -6.96 9.88 -16.38
N ALA A 371 -7.36 8.85 -15.64
CA ALA A 371 -7.02 8.69 -14.23
C ALA A 371 -5.50 8.53 -13.99
N LEU A 372 -4.72 8.09 -14.96
CA LEU A 372 -3.26 8.03 -14.83
C LEU A 372 -2.63 9.43 -14.68
N ASP A 373 -3.25 10.47 -15.25
CA ASP A 373 -2.79 11.87 -15.10
C ASP A 373 -2.94 12.43 -13.67
N ALA A 374 -3.73 11.78 -12.79
CA ALA A 374 -3.83 12.17 -11.39
C ALA A 374 -2.47 12.15 -10.67
N PHE A 375 -1.58 11.25 -11.05
CA PHE A 375 -0.22 11.19 -10.51
C PHE A 375 0.63 12.40 -10.93
N ARG A 376 0.45 12.92 -12.16
CA ARG A 376 1.19 14.09 -12.65
C ARG A 376 0.82 15.36 -11.89
N GLY A 377 -0.47 15.57 -11.62
CA GLY A 377 -0.95 16.71 -10.85
C GLY A 377 -0.37 16.77 -9.43
N ALA A 378 -0.24 15.61 -8.79
CA ALA A 378 0.30 15.50 -7.43
C ALA A 378 1.84 15.67 -7.39
N ALA A 379 2.57 15.26 -8.42
CA ALA A 379 4.02 15.43 -8.50
C ALA A 379 4.45 16.91 -8.63
N GLY A 380 3.58 17.76 -9.20
CA GLY A 380 3.83 19.20 -9.36
C GLY A 380 3.47 20.05 -8.15
N SER A 381 2.69 19.51 -7.20
CA SER A 381 2.27 20.20 -5.97
C SER A 381 3.14 19.85 -4.75
N GLY A 382 4.20 19.11 -4.94
CA GLY A 382 5.16 18.74 -3.91
C GLY A 382 6.07 19.91 -3.54
N THR A 383 5.56 20.76 -2.67
CA THR A 383 6.33 21.72 -1.86
C THR A 383 6.64 21.12 -0.50
#